data_19dcdd311407887a572ac29b4b5d599d
#
_entry.id   19dcdd311407887a572ac29b4b5d599d
#
_cell.length_a   1.000
_cell.length_b   1.000
_cell.length_c   1.000
_cell.angle_alpha   90.00
_cell.angle_beta   90.00
_cell.angle_gamma   90.00
#
_symmetry.space_group_name_H-M   'P 1'
#
loop_
_entity.id
_entity.type
_entity.pdbx_description
1 polymer ?
#
loop_
_entity_poly.entity_id
_entity_poly.type
_entity_poly.pdbx_seq_one_letter_code
_entity_poly.pdbx_strand_id
1 'polypeptide(L)'
;DFGNNKKEKFRTLRINTLREAKKARNIFVLAVPSKTDVYVGEGFDVNYYLYFKVGVLGNEVEKYPPLTKFLKRFHMVNEVVETVRYQGEMYRRSLKYSARLFAQKPGEATIDPLKLKVQYSQSRNRGAFGFGMQMGQYRTRTFSSKKVKVNVMSLPTENVPPYFTGLVGKHEYKLSVARN
;
A
#
# COMPACT_ATOMS: atom_id res chain seq x y z
N ASP A 1 -6.62 -25.73 -16.73
CA ASP A 1 -7.60 -24.69 -16.29
C ASP A 1 -7.21 -23.90 -15.03
N PHE A 2 -5.91 -23.92 -14.67
CA PHE A 2 -5.38 -23.21 -13.49
C PHE A 2 -5.19 -21.70 -13.69
N GLY A 3 -5.17 -21.20 -14.92
CA GLY A 3 -4.92 -19.79 -15.24
C GLY A 3 -6.11 -18.85 -15.02
N ASN A 4 -7.32 -19.37 -15.18
CA ASN A 4 -8.55 -18.55 -15.14
C ASN A 4 -8.99 -18.23 -13.71
N ASN A 5 -8.79 -19.15 -12.78
CA ASN A 5 -9.18 -19.02 -11.36
C ASN A 5 -8.31 -17.97 -10.61
N LYS A 6 -7.05 -17.80 -11.02
CA LYS A 6 -6.13 -16.80 -10.46
C LYS A 6 -6.51 -15.37 -10.88
N LYS A 7 -6.91 -15.18 -12.15
CA LYS A 7 -7.33 -13.85 -12.67
C LYS A 7 -8.66 -13.38 -12.06
N GLU A 8 -9.60 -14.28 -11.81
CA GLU A 8 -10.86 -13.95 -11.15
C GLU A 8 -10.67 -13.57 -9.68
N LYS A 9 -9.81 -14.27 -8.93
CA LYS A 9 -9.51 -13.97 -7.52
C LYS A 9 -8.84 -12.60 -7.36
N PHE A 10 -7.92 -12.25 -8.27
CA PHE A 10 -7.31 -10.91 -8.33
C PHE A 10 -8.33 -9.82 -8.69
N ARG A 11 -9.25 -10.12 -9.60
CA ARG A 11 -10.32 -9.20 -10.00
C ARG A 11 -11.32 -8.97 -8.86
N THR A 12 -11.65 -9.99 -8.09
CA THR A 12 -12.58 -9.94 -6.96
C THR A 12 -11.98 -9.19 -5.76
N LEU A 13 -10.70 -9.38 -5.45
CA LEU A 13 -9.99 -8.60 -4.42
C LEU A 13 -9.90 -7.12 -4.80
N ARG A 14 -9.60 -6.81 -6.05
CA ARG A 14 -9.61 -5.45 -6.57
C ARG A 14 -11.00 -4.81 -6.49
N ILE A 15 -12.07 -5.57 -6.76
CA ILE A 15 -13.46 -5.13 -6.68
C ILE A 15 -13.91 -4.93 -5.24
N ASN A 16 -13.50 -5.78 -4.28
CA ASN A 16 -13.90 -5.66 -2.88
C ASN A 16 -13.20 -4.48 -2.18
N THR A 17 -11.91 -4.28 -2.44
CA THR A 17 -11.19 -3.06 -2.01
C THR A 17 -11.80 -1.80 -2.64
N LEU A 18 -12.34 -1.93 -3.85
CA LEU A 18 -12.99 -0.86 -4.60
C LEU A 18 -14.43 -0.55 -4.11
N ARG A 19 -15.21 -1.55 -3.68
CA ARG A 19 -16.58 -1.34 -3.15
C ARG A 19 -16.60 -0.60 -1.81
N GLU A 20 -15.61 -0.83 -0.95
CA GLU A 20 -15.54 -0.16 0.34
C GLU A 20 -15.08 1.32 0.26
N ALA A 21 -14.41 1.71 -0.82
CA ALA A 21 -14.01 3.08 -1.08
C ALA A 21 -15.10 3.92 -1.77
N LYS A 22 -16.27 3.36 -2.08
CA LYS A 22 -17.36 4.01 -2.82
C LYS A 22 -18.05 5.21 -2.13
N LYS A 23 -17.70 5.56 -0.89
CA LYS A 23 -17.98 6.91 -0.37
C LYS A 23 -16.85 7.82 -0.87
N ALA A 24 -17.16 8.67 -1.84
CA ALA A 24 -16.25 9.68 -2.37
C ALA A 24 -15.59 10.47 -1.23
N ARG A 25 -14.44 9.99 -0.78
CA ARG A 25 -13.67 10.63 0.29
C ARG A 25 -12.70 11.58 -0.37
N ASN A 26 -12.70 12.82 0.08
CA ASN A 26 -11.76 13.81 -0.42
C ASN A 26 -10.30 13.50 -0.03
N ILE A 27 -10.10 12.75 1.06
CA ILE A 27 -8.80 12.31 1.55
C ILE A 27 -8.93 10.91 2.15
N PHE A 28 -8.00 10.01 1.83
CA PHE A 28 -7.87 8.69 2.48
C PHE A 28 -6.46 8.12 2.32
N VAL A 29 -6.13 7.15 3.16
CA VAL A 29 -4.86 6.38 3.10
C VAL A 29 -5.17 4.96 2.66
N LEU A 30 -4.35 4.44 1.74
CA LEU A 30 -4.50 3.09 1.20
C LEU A 30 -3.19 2.31 1.35
N ALA A 31 -3.29 1.10 1.89
CA ALA A 31 -2.21 0.10 1.86
C ALA A 31 -2.39 -0.78 0.63
N VAL A 32 -1.37 -0.86 -0.21
CA VAL A 32 -1.38 -1.59 -1.48
C VAL A 32 -0.24 -2.61 -1.48
N PRO A 33 -0.50 -3.87 -1.13
CA PRO A 33 0.48 -4.92 -1.31
C PRO A 33 0.61 -5.31 -2.78
N SER A 34 1.81 -5.71 -3.19
CA SER A 34 2.06 -6.23 -4.54
C SER A 34 1.43 -7.62 -4.75
N LYS A 35 1.26 -8.38 -3.65
CA LYS A 35 0.63 -9.71 -3.61
C LYS A 35 -0.15 -9.89 -2.32
N THR A 36 -1.20 -10.72 -2.36
CA THR A 36 -2.00 -11.12 -1.19
C THR A 36 -1.90 -12.61 -0.88
N ASP A 37 -1.38 -13.37 -1.83
CA ASP A 37 -1.06 -14.80 -1.67
C ASP A 37 0.44 -14.95 -1.90
N VAL A 38 1.16 -15.41 -0.88
CA VAL A 38 2.61 -15.54 -0.87
C VAL A 38 3.03 -16.84 -0.18
N TYR A 39 4.20 -17.34 -0.48
CA TYR A 39 4.80 -18.44 0.26
C TYR A 39 5.59 -17.95 1.47
N VAL A 40 5.79 -18.82 2.46
CA VAL A 40 6.72 -18.56 3.56
C VAL A 40 8.10 -18.20 2.98
N GLY A 41 8.72 -17.13 3.46
CA GLY A 41 10.00 -16.63 2.95
C GLY A 41 9.92 -15.83 1.65
N GLU A 42 8.79 -15.81 0.95
CA GLU A 42 8.64 -15.00 -0.27
C GLU A 42 8.56 -13.51 0.05
N GLY A 43 9.39 -12.72 -0.65
CA GLY A 43 9.38 -11.26 -0.56
C GLY A 43 8.28 -10.63 -1.41
N PHE A 44 7.51 -9.70 -0.81
CA PHE A 44 6.53 -8.87 -1.51
C PHE A 44 6.54 -7.45 -0.95
N ASP A 45 6.14 -6.49 -1.78
CA ASP A 45 6.19 -5.09 -1.38
C ASP A 45 4.82 -4.62 -0.89
N VAL A 46 4.81 -3.72 0.10
CA VAL A 46 3.63 -2.97 0.51
C VAL A 46 3.91 -1.48 0.41
N ASN A 47 3.02 -0.76 -0.27
CA ASN A 47 3.08 0.67 -0.44
C ASN A 47 1.87 1.33 0.23
N TYR A 48 2.12 2.40 1.00
CA TYR A 48 1.07 3.19 1.62
C TYR A 48 0.99 4.55 0.94
N TYR A 49 -0.16 4.84 0.36
CA TYR A 49 -0.42 6.07 -0.36
C TYR A 49 -1.44 6.95 0.36
N LEU A 50 -1.16 8.24 0.41
CA LEU A 50 -2.16 9.28 0.70
C LEU A 50 -2.81 9.71 -0.60
N TYR A 51 -4.13 9.54 -0.71
CA TYR A 51 -4.96 10.01 -1.82
C TYR A 51 -5.74 11.25 -1.40
N PHE A 52 -5.79 12.27 -2.27
CA PHE A 52 -6.48 13.51 -1.94
C PHE A 52 -6.98 14.27 -3.20
N LYS A 53 -8.11 14.97 -3.06
CA LYS A 53 -8.71 15.86 -4.06
C LYS A 53 -8.68 17.34 -3.64
N VAL A 54 -8.42 17.62 -2.38
CA VAL A 54 -8.37 18.96 -1.79
C VAL A 54 -6.94 19.42 -1.62
N GLY A 55 -6.74 20.69 -1.30
CA GLY A 55 -5.42 21.22 -0.98
C GLY A 55 -4.89 20.58 0.31
N VAL A 56 -3.79 19.87 0.23
CA VAL A 56 -3.04 19.37 1.38
C VAL A 56 -1.85 20.29 1.60
N LEU A 57 -1.74 20.86 2.81
CA LEU A 57 -0.69 21.80 3.21
C LEU A 57 0.50 21.09 3.83
N GLY A 58 0.21 20.03 4.59
CA GLY A 58 1.21 19.24 5.25
C GLY A 58 0.64 17.90 5.71
N ASN A 59 1.53 16.97 5.92
CA ASN A 59 1.19 15.67 6.51
C ASN A 59 2.39 15.11 7.25
N GLU A 60 2.13 14.33 8.27
CA GLU A 60 3.14 13.63 9.07
C GLU A 60 2.66 12.21 9.39
N VAL A 61 3.59 11.30 9.57
CA VAL A 61 3.27 9.94 10.04
C VAL A 61 3.02 10.00 11.54
N GLU A 62 1.77 9.80 11.95
CA GLU A 62 1.39 9.72 13.36
C GLU A 62 1.74 8.35 13.96
N LYS A 63 1.51 7.27 13.16
CA LYS A 63 1.85 5.91 13.59
C LYS A 63 2.23 5.04 12.40
N TYR A 64 3.45 4.51 12.45
CA TYR A 64 3.90 3.49 11.50
C TYR A 64 3.22 2.14 11.73
N PRO A 65 3.00 1.33 10.66
CA PRO A 65 2.48 -0.01 10.79
C PRO A 65 3.52 -0.91 11.50
N PRO A 66 3.16 -1.62 12.58
CA PRO A 66 4.11 -2.47 13.30
C PRO A 66 4.58 -3.67 12.46
N LEU A 67 3.71 -4.26 11.61
CA LEU A 67 4.04 -5.36 10.68
C LEU A 67 4.75 -6.53 11.38
N THR A 68 4.31 -6.90 12.57
CA THR A 68 4.99 -7.83 13.49
C THR A 68 5.06 -9.26 12.98
N LYS A 69 4.16 -9.65 12.05
CA LYS A 69 4.13 -11.00 11.45
C LYS A 69 5.10 -11.16 10.28
N PHE A 70 5.86 -10.11 9.95
CA PHE A 70 6.75 -10.08 8.80
C PHE A 70 8.15 -9.68 9.21
N LEU A 71 9.15 -10.30 8.59
CA LEU A 71 10.45 -9.68 8.48
C LEU A 71 10.35 -8.56 7.45
N LYS A 72 10.94 -7.40 7.69
CA LYS A 72 10.73 -6.19 6.89
C LYS A 72 12.03 -5.51 6.51
N ARG A 73 12.10 -5.09 5.26
CA ARG A 73 13.15 -4.22 4.74
C ARG A 73 12.50 -2.93 4.24
N PHE A 74 12.90 -1.81 4.78
CA PHE A 74 12.34 -0.51 4.41
C PHE A 74 12.93 -0.01 3.10
N HIS A 75 12.10 0.66 2.29
CA HIS A 75 12.53 1.40 1.11
C HIS A 75 12.57 2.90 1.44
N MET A 76 13.55 3.59 0.88
CA MET A 76 13.52 5.05 0.87
C MET A 76 12.34 5.52 0.02
N VAL A 77 11.61 6.50 0.54
CA VAL A 77 10.42 7.06 -0.12
C VAL A 77 10.72 8.48 -0.57
N ASN A 78 10.67 8.70 -1.88
CA ASN A 78 10.62 10.03 -2.44
C ASN A 78 9.15 10.47 -2.53
N GLU A 79 8.80 11.53 -1.82
CA GLU A 79 7.43 12.05 -1.77
C GLU A 79 7.09 12.85 -3.03
N VAL A 80 6.88 12.14 -4.13
CA VAL A 80 6.36 12.76 -5.36
C VAL A 80 4.85 12.70 -5.36
N VAL A 81 4.21 13.82 -5.72
CA VAL A 81 2.76 13.88 -5.91
C VAL A 81 2.46 13.62 -7.38
N GLU A 82 1.68 12.60 -7.64
CA GLU A 82 1.23 12.24 -8.98
C GLU A 82 -0.31 12.30 -9.10
N THR A 83 -0.80 12.53 -10.30
CA THR A 83 -2.24 12.51 -10.59
C THR A 83 -2.62 11.16 -11.15
N VAL A 84 -3.62 10.52 -10.53
CA VAL A 84 -4.05 9.17 -10.88
C VAL A 84 -5.57 9.07 -10.94
N ARG A 85 -6.07 8.18 -11.79
CA ARG A 85 -7.49 7.83 -11.79
C ARG A 85 -7.71 6.66 -10.83
N TYR A 86 -8.56 6.88 -9.82
CA TYR A 86 -8.94 5.87 -8.85
C TYR A 86 -10.46 5.79 -8.77
N GLN A 87 -11.03 4.61 -9.09
CA GLN A 87 -12.48 4.36 -9.14
C GLN A 87 -13.28 5.30 -10.03
N GLY A 88 -12.71 5.66 -11.17
CA GLY A 88 -13.34 6.57 -12.13
C GLY A 88 -13.10 8.05 -11.85
N GLU A 89 -12.55 8.40 -10.69
CA GLU A 89 -12.32 9.78 -10.29
C GLU A 89 -10.83 10.14 -10.24
N MET A 90 -10.52 11.41 -10.51
CA MET A 90 -9.15 11.91 -10.47
C MET A 90 -8.74 12.27 -9.04
N TYR A 91 -7.60 11.74 -8.61
CA TYR A 91 -6.95 12.04 -7.33
C TYR A 91 -5.50 12.44 -7.55
N ARG A 92 -4.99 13.23 -6.65
CA ARG A 92 -3.56 13.30 -6.41
C ARG A 92 -3.20 12.24 -5.38
N ARG A 93 -2.07 11.57 -5.55
CA ARG A 93 -1.55 10.63 -4.55
C ARG A 93 -0.08 10.87 -4.30
N SER A 94 0.36 10.54 -3.11
CA SER A 94 1.76 10.57 -2.71
C SER A 94 2.08 9.31 -1.91
N LEU A 95 3.22 8.67 -2.21
CA LEU A 95 3.73 7.53 -1.46
C LEU A 95 4.26 8.03 -0.12
N LYS A 96 3.80 7.44 0.99
CA LYS A 96 4.17 7.85 2.36
C LYS A 96 5.03 6.84 3.10
N TYR A 97 4.89 5.58 2.76
CA TYR A 97 5.67 4.52 3.37
C TYR A 97 5.73 3.31 2.44
N SER A 98 6.87 2.67 2.37
CA SER A 98 7.10 1.47 1.57
C SER A 98 8.00 0.50 2.31
N ALA A 99 7.67 -0.78 2.24
CA ALA A 99 8.49 -1.84 2.81
C ALA A 99 8.36 -3.13 2.00
N ARG A 100 9.46 -3.87 1.90
CA ARG A 100 9.46 -5.25 1.44
C ARG A 100 9.26 -6.15 2.65
N LEU A 101 8.29 -7.03 2.56
CA LEU A 101 7.86 -7.92 3.63
C LEU A 101 8.17 -9.37 3.25
N PHE A 102 8.55 -10.16 4.26
CA PHE A 102 8.78 -11.60 4.14
C PHE A 102 7.96 -12.29 5.22
N ALA A 103 6.99 -13.11 4.82
CA ALA A 103 6.15 -13.85 5.76
C ALA A 103 6.95 -14.99 6.40
N GLN A 104 6.88 -15.12 7.73
CA GLN A 104 7.70 -16.09 8.48
C GLN A 104 6.98 -17.40 8.78
N LYS A 105 5.65 -17.39 8.83
CA LYS A 105 4.83 -18.57 9.20
C LYS A 105 3.65 -18.67 8.24
N PRO A 106 3.22 -19.93 7.90
CA PRO A 106 2.02 -20.13 7.10
C PRO A 106 0.76 -19.72 7.85
N GLY A 107 -0.31 -19.44 7.10
CA GLY A 107 -1.61 -19.03 7.60
C GLY A 107 -1.97 -17.60 7.26
N GLU A 108 -3.00 -17.05 7.90
CA GLU A 108 -3.44 -15.67 7.66
C GLU A 108 -2.53 -14.69 8.40
N ALA A 109 -1.90 -13.80 7.66
CA ALA A 109 -1.18 -12.65 8.18
C ALA A 109 -1.93 -11.35 7.86
N THR A 110 -1.65 -10.30 8.62
CA THR A 110 -2.32 -9.00 8.44
C THR A 110 -1.27 -7.91 8.29
N ILE A 111 -1.41 -7.12 7.24
CA ILE A 111 -0.68 -5.87 7.06
C ILE A 111 -1.40 -4.80 7.89
N ASP A 112 -0.67 -4.23 8.83
CA ASP A 112 -1.21 -3.25 9.78
C ASP A 112 -1.42 -1.87 9.12
N PRO A 113 -2.32 -1.02 9.69
CA PRO A 113 -2.60 0.29 9.16
C PRO A 113 -1.49 1.31 9.43
N LEU A 114 -1.25 2.18 8.45
CA LEU A 114 -0.51 3.43 8.60
C LEU A 114 -1.48 4.53 9.02
N LYS A 115 -1.10 5.35 10.00
CA LYS A 115 -1.86 6.56 10.39
C LYS A 115 -1.09 7.81 10.00
N LEU A 116 -1.77 8.70 9.29
CA LEU A 116 -1.25 9.99 8.87
C LEU A 116 -2.09 11.13 9.46
N LYS A 117 -1.44 12.09 10.07
CA LYS A 117 -2.04 13.36 10.44
C LYS A 117 -1.88 14.33 9.27
N VAL A 118 -2.99 14.81 8.73
CA VAL A 118 -3.01 15.61 7.50
C VAL A 118 -3.67 16.96 7.77
N GLN A 119 -2.98 18.04 7.39
CA GLN A 119 -3.50 19.39 7.38
C GLN A 119 -3.97 19.74 5.96
N TYR A 120 -5.24 20.09 5.82
CA TYR A 120 -5.86 20.31 4.51
C TYR A 120 -6.84 21.48 4.51
N SER A 121 -7.03 22.07 3.33
CA SER A 121 -8.02 23.14 3.13
C SER A 121 -9.41 22.55 2.95
N GLN A 122 -10.37 23.10 3.68
CA GLN A 122 -11.78 22.80 3.48
C GLN A 122 -12.38 23.85 2.56
N SER A 123 -12.09 23.78 1.26
CA SER A 123 -12.81 24.59 0.28
C SER A 123 -14.19 23.99 0.08
N ARG A 124 -15.22 24.61 0.59
CA ARG A 124 -16.58 24.46 0.07
C ARG A 124 -16.69 25.40 -1.13
N ASN A 125 -16.74 24.84 -2.33
CA ASN A 125 -17.28 25.55 -3.49
C ASN A 125 -18.73 25.96 -3.15
N ARG A 126 -18.90 27.15 -2.62
CA ARG A 126 -20.18 27.86 -2.66
C ARG A 126 -19.98 29.10 -3.53
N GLY A 127 -20.70 29.06 -4.63
CA GLY A 127 -21.12 30.09 -5.55
C GLY A 127 -20.39 31.40 -5.59
N ALA A 128 -20.17 31.81 -6.82
CA ALA A 128 -19.78 33.14 -7.21
C ALA A 128 -20.54 34.26 -6.45
N PHE A 129 -19.87 35.41 -6.35
CA PHE A 129 -20.26 36.66 -5.74
C PHE A 129 -19.89 36.84 -4.27
N GLY A 130 -18.70 37.35 -4.07
CA GLY A 130 -18.25 37.93 -2.81
C GLY A 130 -16.76 38.31 -2.89
N PHE A 131 -16.46 39.55 -3.18
CA PHE A 131 -15.16 40.18 -2.93
C PHE A 131 -14.88 40.16 -1.43
N GLY A 132 -14.33 39.11 -0.92
CA GLY A 132 -13.85 38.99 0.44
C GLY A 132 -12.66 38.03 0.46
N MET A 133 -11.53 38.45 1.02
CA MET A 133 -10.39 37.60 1.33
C MET A 133 -10.88 36.45 2.20
N GLN A 134 -11.22 35.34 1.58
CA GLN A 134 -11.63 34.13 2.28
C GLN A 134 -10.37 33.44 2.78
N MET A 135 -9.98 33.74 4.03
CA MET A 135 -9.01 32.92 4.76
C MET A 135 -9.51 31.49 4.75
N GLY A 136 -8.87 30.63 3.94
CA GLY A 136 -9.21 29.23 3.81
C GLY A 136 -9.16 28.57 5.20
N GLN A 137 -10.29 28.02 5.64
CA GLN A 137 -10.30 27.25 6.88
C GLN A 137 -9.48 25.98 6.68
N TYR A 138 -8.39 25.90 7.40
CA TYR A 138 -7.56 24.69 7.44
C TYR A 138 -8.03 23.78 8.56
N ARG A 139 -8.00 22.48 8.32
CA ARG A 139 -8.31 21.47 9.32
C ARG A 139 -7.21 20.44 9.37
N THR A 140 -6.92 19.97 10.56
CA THR A 140 -6.03 18.86 10.80
C THR A 140 -6.83 17.62 11.21
N ARG A 141 -6.61 16.49 10.58
CA ARG A 141 -7.28 15.23 10.91
C ARG A 141 -6.36 14.05 10.65
N THR A 142 -6.53 13.00 11.48
CA THR A 142 -5.87 11.72 11.28
C THR A 142 -6.65 10.83 10.32
N PHE A 143 -5.94 10.28 9.34
CA PHE A 143 -6.43 9.29 8.39
C PHE A 143 -5.65 7.99 8.57
N SER A 144 -6.35 6.87 8.55
CA SER A 144 -5.76 5.54 8.71
C SER A 144 -6.07 4.69 7.48
N SER A 145 -5.08 3.94 7.00
CA SER A 145 -5.36 2.86 6.06
C SER A 145 -6.14 1.74 6.74
N LYS A 146 -6.79 0.89 5.96
CA LYS A 146 -7.37 -0.34 6.47
C LYS A 146 -6.30 -1.43 6.63
N LYS A 147 -6.58 -2.41 7.46
CA LYS A 147 -5.83 -3.67 7.51
C LYS A 147 -6.04 -4.43 6.21
N VAL A 148 -4.97 -5.10 5.74
CA VAL A 148 -5.04 -5.97 4.56
C VAL A 148 -4.63 -7.38 4.96
N LYS A 149 -5.44 -8.37 4.61
CA LYS A 149 -5.14 -9.78 4.85
C LYS A 149 -4.23 -10.31 3.75
N VAL A 150 -3.27 -11.13 4.17
CA VAL A 150 -2.34 -11.85 3.31
C VAL A 150 -2.43 -13.33 3.67
N ASN A 151 -2.64 -14.17 2.68
CA ASN A 151 -2.63 -15.61 2.82
C ASN A 151 -1.21 -16.13 2.59
N VAL A 152 -0.60 -16.69 3.61
CA VAL A 152 0.76 -17.24 3.56
C VAL A 152 0.68 -18.77 3.41
N MET A 153 1.14 -19.26 2.29
CA MET A 153 1.15 -20.69 1.95
C MET A 153 2.44 -21.36 2.45
N SER A 154 2.33 -22.60 2.91
CA SER A 154 3.49 -23.45 3.16
C SER A 154 4.23 -23.72 1.85
N LEU A 155 5.55 -23.92 1.93
CA LEU A 155 6.31 -24.40 0.80
C LEU A 155 5.86 -25.84 0.46
N PRO A 156 5.83 -26.20 -0.85
CA PRO A 156 5.63 -27.59 -1.25
C PRO A 156 6.71 -28.48 -0.61
N THR A 157 6.30 -29.61 -0.05
CA THR A 157 7.22 -30.60 0.54
C THR A 157 7.51 -31.77 -0.39
N GLU A 158 6.71 -31.95 -1.43
CA GLU A 158 6.86 -32.97 -2.45
C GLU A 158 7.85 -32.54 -3.54
N ASN A 159 8.73 -33.48 -3.94
CA ASN A 159 9.72 -33.27 -5.01
C ASN A 159 10.70 -32.10 -4.75
N VAL A 160 11.03 -31.85 -3.51
CA VAL A 160 12.02 -30.81 -3.15
C VAL A 160 13.42 -31.31 -3.56
N PRO A 161 14.16 -30.60 -4.41
CA PRO A 161 15.52 -31.00 -4.77
C PRO A 161 16.45 -31.05 -3.56
N PRO A 162 17.40 -31.98 -3.49
CA PRO A 162 18.33 -32.11 -2.35
C PRO A 162 19.17 -30.84 -2.07
N TYR A 163 19.34 -30.00 -3.09
CA TYR A 163 20.10 -28.73 -3.03
C TYR A 163 19.23 -27.50 -2.78
N PHE A 164 17.98 -27.68 -2.42
CA PHE A 164 17.07 -26.54 -2.15
C PHE A 164 17.52 -25.77 -0.91
N THR A 165 17.85 -24.51 -1.08
CA THR A 165 18.39 -23.62 -0.03
C THR A 165 17.31 -22.87 0.75
N GLY A 166 16.03 -23.07 0.46
CA GLY A 166 14.92 -22.31 1.07
C GLY A 166 14.66 -20.95 0.43
N LEU A 167 15.37 -20.57 -0.63
CA LEU A 167 15.13 -19.35 -1.37
C LEU A 167 13.84 -19.43 -2.18
N VAL A 168 12.92 -18.48 -1.97
CA VAL A 168 11.61 -18.44 -2.62
C VAL A 168 11.44 -17.12 -3.33
N GLY A 169 10.98 -17.15 -4.60
CA GLY A 169 10.71 -15.98 -5.41
C GLY A 169 11.66 -15.83 -6.60
N LYS A 170 11.58 -14.70 -7.28
CA LYS A 170 12.52 -14.37 -8.36
C LYS A 170 13.78 -13.76 -7.75
N HIS A 171 14.93 -14.34 -8.03
CA HIS A 171 16.23 -13.90 -7.56
C HIS A 171 17.12 -13.54 -8.76
N GLU A 172 17.85 -12.45 -8.64
CA GLU A 172 18.95 -12.08 -9.54
C GLU A 172 20.26 -12.25 -8.79
N TYR A 173 21.20 -12.97 -9.39
CA TYR A 173 22.54 -13.16 -8.84
C TYR A 173 23.52 -12.26 -9.57
N LYS A 174 24.28 -11.47 -8.81
CA LYS A 174 25.38 -10.68 -9.33
C LYS A 174 26.66 -11.16 -8.71
N LEU A 175 27.52 -11.82 -9.50
CA LEU A 175 28.86 -12.21 -9.13
C LEU A 175 29.83 -11.09 -9.51
N SER A 176 30.56 -10.55 -8.56
CA SER A 176 31.68 -9.64 -8.81
C SER A 176 32.96 -10.28 -8.30
N VAL A 177 33.94 -10.47 -9.19
CA VAL A 177 35.28 -10.94 -8.82
C VAL A 177 36.17 -9.70 -8.65
N ALA A 178 36.68 -9.48 -7.43
CA ALA A 178 37.72 -8.51 -7.22
C ALA A 178 39.02 -9.05 -7.83
N ARG A 179 39.59 -8.34 -8.80
CA ARG A 179 40.96 -8.61 -9.25
C ARG A 179 41.91 -8.00 -8.22
N ASN A 180 42.77 -8.84 -7.64
CA ASN A 180 43.95 -8.41 -6.90
C ASN A 180 45.00 -7.83 -7.87
#